data_dee20b32f3207dd004b39642466dc5b7
#
_entry.id   dee20b32f3207dd004b39642466dc5b7
#
_cell.length_a   1.000
_cell.length_b   1.000
_cell.length_c   1.000
_cell.angle_alpha   90.00
_cell.angle_beta   90.00
_cell.angle_gamma   90.00
#
_symmetry.space_group_name_H-M   'P 1'
#
loop_
_entity.id
_entity.type
_entity.pdbx_description
1 polymer ?
#
loop_
_entity_poly.entity_id
_entity_poly.type
_entity_poly.pdbx_seq_one_letter_code
_entity_poly.pdbx_strand_id
1 'polypeptide(L)'
;MRFEARETIPQWLPWMAVAGAGVGTLCFAAILIAAAGASPLVGFRELFIGAFGSRNAITETGATATPLIFTGLAAAIAFRAKFWNIGAEGQLYAGALAVTYFGTGLIELPPFLMIPFLLIVACVAGGLTLLPMVLLRQFMRVDEVVTTLLTNFVIILLVSYLLEGPWKDPYSLGWPQGAAIIDAGVLPQLVPRSRLHLGFAIAVVSAIIIWLVQSRTVFGFSGKAVGLNQSAARHAGIPVTKTIICIGLLSGGMAGLAGATETIGLKGYLTLDLSPGFGYTGIRSEERRVGKECRSRWSPYH
;
A
#
# COMPACT_ATOMS: atom_id res chain seq x y z
N MET A 1 35.14 -12.67 -25.71
CA MET A 1 34.24 -13.43 -24.80
C MET A 1 32.82 -13.26 -25.30
N ARG A 2 32.14 -14.33 -25.69
CA ARG A 2 30.68 -14.30 -26.00
C ARG A 2 29.95 -14.60 -24.70
N PHE A 3 29.03 -13.73 -24.29
CA PHE A 3 28.12 -14.01 -23.20
C PHE A 3 26.95 -14.85 -23.74
N GLU A 4 26.91 -16.12 -23.41
CA GLU A 4 25.80 -17.01 -23.75
C GLU A 4 24.88 -17.15 -22.55
N ALA A 5 23.57 -17.08 -22.80
CA ALA A 5 22.57 -17.28 -21.75
C ALA A 5 22.60 -18.74 -21.29
N ARG A 6 22.73 -18.96 -19.98
CA ARG A 6 22.78 -20.29 -19.38
C ARG A 6 21.41 -20.96 -19.45
N GLU A 7 21.28 -22.09 -20.09
CA GLU A 7 20.02 -22.82 -20.28
C GLU A 7 19.46 -23.40 -18.96
N THR A 8 20.32 -23.78 -18.03
CA THR A 8 19.93 -24.30 -16.72
C THR A 8 20.54 -23.49 -15.61
N ILE A 9 19.68 -22.94 -14.72
CA ILE A 9 20.11 -22.16 -13.56
C ILE A 9 20.10 -23.08 -12.34
N PRO A 10 21.25 -23.31 -11.67
CA PRO A 10 21.29 -24.06 -10.40
C PRO A 10 20.39 -23.44 -9.36
N GLN A 11 19.69 -24.23 -8.56
CA GLN A 11 18.72 -23.74 -7.55
C GLN A 11 19.34 -22.81 -6.49
N TRP A 12 20.64 -22.92 -6.24
CA TRP A 12 21.34 -22.04 -5.28
C TRP A 12 21.72 -20.65 -5.84
N LEU A 13 21.84 -20.51 -7.17
CA LEU A 13 22.28 -19.25 -7.80
C LEU A 13 21.34 -18.06 -7.52
N PRO A 14 19.99 -18.18 -7.55
CA PRO A 14 19.10 -17.12 -7.15
C PRO A 14 19.30 -16.67 -5.70
N TRP A 15 19.56 -17.59 -4.79
CA TRP A 15 19.81 -17.28 -3.38
C TRP A 15 21.14 -16.53 -3.20
N MET A 16 22.19 -16.96 -3.89
CA MET A 16 23.47 -16.24 -3.90
C MET A 16 23.36 -14.85 -4.53
N ALA A 17 22.60 -14.71 -5.60
CA ALA A 17 22.36 -13.41 -6.21
C ALA A 17 21.65 -12.43 -5.25
N VAL A 18 20.64 -12.91 -4.50
CA VAL A 18 19.97 -12.11 -3.47
C VAL A 18 20.90 -11.78 -2.32
N ALA A 19 21.67 -12.76 -1.82
CA ALA A 19 22.64 -12.53 -0.76
C ALA A 19 23.74 -11.54 -1.21
N GLY A 20 24.29 -11.75 -2.41
CA GLY A 20 25.29 -10.86 -2.99
C GLY A 20 24.78 -9.43 -3.19
N ALA A 21 23.54 -9.25 -3.65
CA ALA A 21 22.91 -7.94 -3.75
C ALA A 21 22.75 -7.30 -2.37
N GLY A 22 22.33 -8.08 -1.35
CA GLY A 22 22.21 -7.59 0.02
C GLY A 22 23.57 -7.13 0.58
N VAL A 23 24.59 -7.96 0.45
CA VAL A 23 25.95 -7.61 0.87
C VAL A 23 26.47 -6.38 0.11
N GLY A 24 26.28 -6.34 -1.20
CA GLY A 24 26.67 -5.18 -2.02
C GLY A 24 26.00 -3.88 -1.57
N THR A 25 24.70 -3.93 -1.25
CA THR A 25 23.96 -2.78 -0.71
C THR A 25 24.51 -2.35 0.65
N LEU A 26 24.80 -3.29 1.54
CA LEU A 26 25.39 -2.98 2.85
C LEU A 26 26.80 -2.40 2.72
N CYS A 27 27.64 -2.95 1.83
CA CYS A 27 28.96 -2.40 1.54
C CYS A 27 28.89 -0.98 0.97
N PHE A 28 27.98 -0.75 0.03
CA PHE A 28 27.77 0.60 -0.53
C PHE A 28 27.30 1.60 0.54
N ALA A 29 26.35 1.20 1.38
CA ALA A 29 25.91 2.01 2.51
C ALA A 29 27.05 2.28 3.51
N ALA A 30 27.89 1.28 3.79
CA ALA A 30 29.06 1.44 4.65
C ALA A 30 30.07 2.48 4.09
N ILE A 31 30.29 2.47 2.77
CA ILE A 31 31.15 3.46 2.10
C ILE A 31 30.58 4.88 2.26
N LEU A 32 29.26 5.05 2.07
CA LEU A 32 28.60 6.34 2.23
C LEU A 32 28.68 6.85 3.68
N ILE A 33 28.45 5.98 4.67
CA ILE A 33 28.56 6.32 6.09
C ILE A 33 30.02 6.74 6.44
N ALA A 34 31.01 6.00 5.94
CA ALA A 34 32.41 6.32 6.13
C ALA A 34 32.78 7.64 5.45
N ALA A 35 32.30 7.90 4.24
CA ALA A 35 32.52 9.16 3.51
C ALA A 35 31.90 10.38 4.24
N ALA A 36 30.79 10.15 5.00
CA ALA A 36 30.19 11.16 5.87
C ALA A 36 30.96 11.37 7.21
N GLY A 37 32.08 10.67 7.41
CA GLY A 37 32.91 10.79 8.61
C GLY A 37 32.41 9.96 9.81
N ALA A 38 31.46 9.09 9.64
CA ALA A 38 30.89 8.24 10.69
C ALA A 38 31.42 6.80 10.58
N SER A 39 31.44 6.06 11.70
CA SER A 39 31.80 4.64 11.69
C SER A 39 30.64 3.82 11.13
N PRO A 40 30.84 3.02 10.07
CA PRO A 40 29.79 2.17 9.50
C PRO A 40 29.19 1.16 10.50
N LEU A 41 30.03 0.61 11.37
CA LEU A 41 29.58 -0.35 12.38
C LEU A 41 28.63 0.29 13.39
N VAL A 42 28.95 1.51 13.83
CA VAL A 42 28.08 2.29 14.71
C VAL A 42 26.78 2.64 13.98
N GLY A 43 26.85 3.08 12.72
CA GLY A 43 25.68 3.40 11.91
C GLY A 43 24.71 2.22 11.78
N PHE A 44 25.19 1.02 11.45
CA PHE A 44 24.35 -0.17 11.36
C PHE A 44 23.81 -0.63 12.73
N ARG A 45 24.61 -0.50 13.79
CA ARG A 45 24.16 -0.78 15.14
C ARG A 45 23.01 0.13 15.54
N GLU A 46 23.12 1.43 15.31
CA GLU A 46 22.08 2.41 15.65
C GLU A 46 20.81 2.21 14.81
N LEU A 47 20.92 1.83 13.52
CA LEU A 47 19.76 1.45 12.70
C LEU A 47 19.00 0.25 13.30
N PHE A 48 19.73 -0.78 13.75
CA PHE A 48 19.12 -1.96 14.33
C PHE A 48 18.49 -1.65 15.70
N ILE A 49 19.22 -0.92 16.56
CA ILE A 49 18.71 -0.50 17.87
C ILE A 49 17.52 0.45 17.72
N GLY A 50 17.56 1.37 16.74
CA GLY A 50 16.47 2.28 16.45
C GLY A 50 15.19 1.57 16.00
N ALA A 51 15.32 0.41 15.34
CA ALA A 51 14.15 -0.38 14.94
C ALA A 51 13.63 -1.35 16.03
N PHE A 52 14.52 -1.95 16.81
CA PHE A 52 14.20 -3.08 17.70
C PHE A 52 14.74 -2.96 19.12
N GLY A 53 15.58 -1.97 19.42
CA GLY A 53 16.35 -1.87 20.65
C GLY A 53 15.55 -1.43 21.90
N SER A 54 14.33 -0.96 21.74
CA SER A 54 13.47 -0.53 22.86
C SER A 54 12.01 -0.81 22.58
N ARG A 55 11.19 -0.81 23.65
CA ARG A 55 9.73 -0.92 23.52
C ARG A 55 9.16 0.17 22.60
N ASN A 56 9.64 1.39 22.73
CA ASN A 56 9.21 2.50 21.89
C ASN A 56 9.63 2.30 20.42
N ALA A 57 10.86 1.81 20.16
CA ALA A 57 11.34 1.51 18.83
C ALA A 57 10.46 0.45 18.13
N ILE A 58 10.12 -0.64 18.83
CA ILE A 58 9.26 -1.70 18.30
C ILE A 58 7.84 -1.18 18.01
N THR A 59 7.28 -0.37 18.89
CA THR A 59 5.93 0.19 18.69
C THR A 59 5.90 1.22 17.55
N GLU A 60 6.95 2.01 17.37
CA GLU A 60 7.09 2.94 16.26
C GLU A 60 7.26 2.19 14.92
N THR A 61 8.06 1.12 14.92
CA THR A 61 8.19 0.23 13.77
C THR A 61 6.85 -0.40 13.38
N GLY A 62 6.06 -0.84 14.37
CA GLY A 62 4.71 -1.36 14.15
C GLY A 62 3.73 -0.31 13.61
N ALA A 63 3.78 0.91 14.13
CA ALA A 63 2.95 2.01 13.65
C ALA A 63 3.26 2.33 12.18
N THR A 64 4.53 2.48 11.83
CA THR A 64 4.99 2.75 10.45
C THR A 64 4.73 1.56 9.51
N ALA A 65 4.74 0.33 10.01
CA ALA A 65 4.42 -0.86 9.20
C ALA A 65 2.93 -0.94 8.82
N THR A 66 2.04 -0.29 9.57
CA THR A 66 0.58 -0.37 9.35
C THR A 66 0.16 0.04 7.93
N PRO A 67 0.46 1.25 7.45
CA PRO A 67 0.10 1.65 6.08
C PRO A 67 0.84 0.84 5.02
N LEU A 68 2.07 0.38 5.30
CA LEU A 68 2.83 -0.47 4.38
C LEU A 68 2.19 -1.85 4.20
N ILE A 69 1.62 -2.44 5.25
CA ILE A 69 0.87 -3.69 5.16
C ILE A 69 -0.35 -3.50 4.25
N PHE A 70 -1.15 -2.46 4.46
CA PHE A 70 -2.33 -2.20 3.64
C PHE A 70 -2.00 -1.92 2.18
N THR A 71 -1.00 -1.07 1.89
CA THR A 71 -0.58 -0.77 0.51
C THR A 71 0.08 -1.96 -0.17
N GLY A 72 0.84 -2.78 0.58
CA GLY A 72 1.36 -4.07 0.11
C GLY A 72 0.25 -5.06 -0.25
N LEU A 73 -0.81 -5.14 0.58
CA LEU A 73 -2.00 -5.96 0.28
C LEU A 73 -2.74 -5.45 -0.96
N ALA A 74 -2.88 -4.13 -1.12
CA ALA A 74 -3.47 -3.52 -2.30
C ALA A 74 -2.72 -3.95 -3.58
N ALA A 75 -1.40 -3.88 -3.56
CA ALA A 75 -0.55 -4.33 -4.67
C ALA A 75 -0.67 -5.85 -4.91
N ALA A 76 -0.60 -6.66 -3.86
CA ALA A 76 -0.69 -8.12 -3.94
C ALA A 76 -2.01 -8.61 -4.57
N ILE A 77 -3.12 -7.95 -4.23
CA ILE A 77 -4.45 -8.25 -4.78
C ILE A 77 -4.48 -7.95 -6.29
N ALA A 78 -4.05 -6.76 -6.68
CA ALA A 78 -4.10 -6.29 -8.06
C ALA A 78 -3.15 -7.09 -8.98
N PHE A 79 -1.91 -7.29 -8.56
CA PHE A 79 -0.87 -7.94 -9.37
C PHE A 79 -1.15 -9.41 -9.64
N ARG A 80 -1.89 -10.08 -8.75
CA ARG A 80 -2.31 -11.47 -8.98
C ARG A 80 -3.19 -11.62 -10.22
N ALA A 81 -4.00 -10.60 -10.53
CA ALA A 81 -4.81 -10.53 -11.75
C ALA A 81 -4.07 -9.86 -12.91
N LYS A 82 -2.79 -9.57 -12.78
CA LYS A 82 -1.99 -8.76 -13.71
C LYS A 82 -2.64 -7.40 -14.02
N PHE A 83 -3.21 -6.80 -13.00
CA PHE A 83 -3.64 -5.42 -13.00
C PHE A 83 -2.59 -4.58 -12.25
N TRP A 84 -1.93 -3.66 -12.96
CA TRP A 84 -0.86 -2.85 -12.39
C TRP A 84 -1.44 -1.60 -11.72
N ASN A 85 -1.84 -1.74 -10.46
CA ASN A 85 -2.31 -0.60 -9.67
C ASN A 85 -1.13 0.19 -9.09
N ILE A 86 -0.67 1.23 -9.80
CA ILE A 86 0.35 2.18 -9.30
C ILE A 86 -0.31 3.36 -8.58
N GLY A 87 -1.66 3.38 -8.55
CA GLY A 87 -2.48 4.43 -7.95
C GLY A 87 -2.67 4.34 -6.43
N ALA A 88 -1.97 3.42 -5.75
CA ALA A 88 -2.19 3.18 -4.33
C ALA A 88 -1.95 4.42 -3.44
N GLU A 89 -1.06 5.34 -3.86
CA GLU A 89 -0.81 6.59 -3.15
C GLU A 89 -2.03 7.52 -3.21
N GLY A 90 -2.59 7.76 -4.39
CA GLY A 90 -3.81 8.57 -4.54
C GLY A 90 -5.02 7.95 -3.85
N GLN A 91 -5.15 6.61 -3.88
CA GLN A 91 -6.22 5.89 -3.18
C GLN A 91 -6.09 6.02 -1.66
N LEU A 92 -4.86 6.03 -1.12
CA LEU A 92 -4.56 6.31 0.27
C LEU A 92 -5.07 7.71 0.64
N TYR A 93 -4.71 8.73 -0.13
CA TYR A 93 -5.19 10.09 0.10
C TYR A 93 -6.70 10.24 -0.07
N ALA A 94 -7.32 9.51 -1.01
CA ALA A 94 -8.78 9.49 -1.16
C ALA A 94 -9.47 8.89 0.08
N GLY A 95 -8.91 7.84 0.66
CA GLY A 95 -9.37 7.27 1.94
C GLY A 95 -9.22 8.27 3.08
N ALA A 96 -8.09 8.95 3.17
CA ALA A 96 -7.83 9.99 4.16
C ALA A 96 -8.78 11.19 4.03
N LEU A 97 -9.07 11.65 2.79
CA LEU A 97 -10.07 12.68 2.52
C LEU A 97 -11.46 12.28 3.02
N ALA A 98 -11.89 11.07 2.71
CA ALA A 98 -13.21 10.59 3.12
C ALA A 98 -13.32 10.50 4.66
N VAL A 99 -12.29 10.01 5.33
CA VAL A 99 -12.23 9.98 6.80
C VAL A 99 -12.26 11.38 7.38
N THR A 100 -11.50 12.32 6.82
CA THR A 100 -11.50 13.71 7.28
C THR A 100 -12.88 14.34 7.12
N TYR A 101 -13.53 14.15 5.96
CA TYR A 101 -14.86 14.71 5.69
C TYR A 101 -15.90 14.29 6.73
N PHE A 102 -15.96 13.00 7.06
CA PHE A 102 -16.94 12.50 8.01
C PHE A 102 -16.47 12.55 9.47
N GLY A 103 -15.15 12.57 9.69
CA GLY A 103 -14.54 12.51 11.01
C GLY A 103 -14.41 13.86 11.73
N THR A 104 -14.64 14.97 11.05
CA THR A 104 -14.57 16.32 11.63
C THR A 104 -15.88 16.80 12.30
N GLY A 105 -16.80 15.87 12.59
CA GLY A 105 -18.03 16.18 13.31
C GLY A 105 -19.28 16.36 12.43
N LEU A 106 -19.20 16.00 11.13
CA LEU A 106 -20.39 15.98 10.26
C LEU A 106 -21.44 14.95 10.73
N ILE A 107 -20.95 13.84 11.29
CA ILE A 107 -21.77 12.77 11.87
C ILE A 107 -21.18 12.44 13.24
N GLU A 108 -22.00 12.57 14.28
CA GLU A 108 -21.62 12.20 15.64
C GLU A 108 -22.17 10.81 15.96
N LEU A 109 -21.28 9.84 16.03
CA LEU A 109 -21.57 8.46 16.43
C LEU A 109 -20.73 8.10 17.66
N PRO A 110 -21.20 7.18 18.50
CA PRO A 110 -20.36 6.65 19.57
C PRO A 110 -19.12 5.95 19.00
N PRO A 111 -17.98 5.94 19.73
CA PRO A 111 -16.68 5.46 19.20
C PRO A 111 -16.72 4.06 18.58
N PHE A 112 -17.52 3.14 19.15
CA PHE A 112 -17.63 1.77 18.67
C PHE A 112 -18.32 1.65 17.30
N LEU A 113 -19.09 2.66 16.86
CA LEU A 113 -19.71 2.76 15.54
C LEU A 113 -18.92 3.71 14.63
N MET A 114 -18.34 4.77 15.18
CA MET A 114 -17.61 5.80 14.41
C MET A 114 -16.38 5.21 13.74
N ILE A 115 -15.57 4.43 14.46
CA ILE A 115 -14.35 3.82 13.92
C ILE A 115 -14.64 2.87 12.75
N PRO A 116 -15.52 1.85 12.90
CA PRO A 116 -15.88 1.01 11.76
C PRO A 116 -16.49 1.78 10.58
N PHE A 117 -17.31 2.78 10.85
CA PHE A 117 -17.89 3.63 9.82
C PHE A 117 -16.81 4.36 9.02
N LEU A 118 -15.84 5.01 9.67
CA LEU A 118 -14.74 5.71 9.02
C LEU A 118 -13.86 4.75 8.19
N LEU A 119 -13.59 3.55 8.70
CA LEU A 119 -12.83 2.53 7.97
C LEU A 119 -13.58 2.05 6.71
N ILE A 120 -14.91 1.83 6.81
CA ILE A 120 -15.73 1.43 5.65
C ILE A 120 -15.74 2.56 4.61
N VAL A 121 -15.96 3.80 5.03
CA VAL A 121 -15.98 4.96 4.13
C VAL A 121 -14.63 5.13 3.41
N ALA A 122 -13.51 4.98 4.13
CA ALA A 122 -12.18 5.02 3.53
C ALA A 122 -11.95 3.89 2.52
N CYS A 123 -12.37 2.67 2.87
CA CYS A 123 -12.29 1.51 1.97
C CYS A 123 -13.09 1.74 0.68
N VAL A 124 -14.31 2.27 0.81
CA VAL A 124 -15.18 2.60 -0.32
C VAL A 124 -14.55 3.72 -1.16
N ALA A 125 -14.07 4.79 -0.55
CA ALA A 125 -13.46 5.93 -1.25
C ALA A 125 -12.21 5.50 -2.05
N GLY A 126 -11.30 4.74 -1.43
CA GLY A 126 -10.14 4.18 -2.11
C GLY A 126 -10.51 3.25 -3.26
N GLY A 127 -11.50 2.38 -3.06
CA GLY A 127 -12.03 1.50 -4.12
C GLY A 127 -12.67 2.27 -5.26
N LEU A 128 -13.52 3.24 -4.98
CA LEU A 128 -14.18 4.09 -5.98
C LEU A 128 -13.17 4.95 -6.75
N THR A 129 -12.09 5.39 -6.13
CA THR A 129 -11.01 6.11 -6.82
C THR A 129 -10.34 5.25 -7.88
N LEU A 130 -10.16 3.94 -7.63
CA LEU A 130 -9.59 3.03 -8.63
C LEU A 130 -10.58 2.59 -9.70
N LEU A 131 -11.88 2.60 -9.41
CA LEU A 131 -12.91 2.07 -10.30
C LEU A 131 -12.90 2.64 -11.72
N PRO A 132 -12.79 3.99 -11.94
CA PRO A 132 -12.72 4.55 -13.30
C PRO A 132 -11.57 3.98 -14.13
N MET A 133 -10.38 3.77 -13.52
CA MET A 133 -9.19 3.24 -14.20
C MET A 133 -9.38 1.78 -14.60
N VAL A 134 -10.03 1.00 -13.73
CA VAL A 134 -10.42 -0.38 -14.03
C VAL A 134 -11.39 -0.42 -15.22
N LEU A 135 -12.37 0.48 -15.25
CA LEU A 135 -13.35 0.57 -16.33
C LEU A 135 -12.70 1.03 -17.65
N LEU A 136 -11.82 2.04 -17.61
CA LEU A 136 -11.07 2.52 -18.76
C LEU A 136 -10.23 1.39 -19.38
N ARG A 137 -9.50 0.63 -18.55
CA ARG A 137 -8.74 -0.53 -19.03
C ARG A 137 -9.65 -1.58 -19.65
N GLN A 138 -10.77 -1.91 -18.99
CA GLN A 138 -11.63 -3.02 -19.38
C GLN A 138 -12.42 -2.74 -20.67
N PHE A 139 -12.91 -1.52 -20.84
CA PHE A 139 -13.78 -1.14 -21.95
C PHE A 139 -13.05 -0.39 -23.07
N MET A 140 -12.07 0.43 -22.72
CA MET A 140 -11.35 1.29 -23.68
C MET A 140 -9.93 0.81 -23.95
N ARG A 141 -9.45 -0.24 -23.26
CA ARG A 141 -8.09 -0.80 -23.39
C ARG A 141 -6.98 0.23 -23.13
N VAL A 142 -7.26 1.22 -22.28
CA VAL A 142 -6.26 2.21 -21.88
C VAL A 142 -5.26 1.56 -20.92
N ASP A 143 -4.00 1.99 -20.97
CA ASP A 143 -2.95 1.50 -20.08
C ASP A 143 -3.24 1.90 -18.62
N GLU A 144 -3.35 0.90 -17.76
CA GLU A 144 -3.66 1.09 -16.34
C GLU A 144 -2.52 1.71 -15.54
N VAL A 145 -1.27 1.50 -15.95
CA VAL A 145 -0.09 2.07 -15.28
C VAL A 145 -0.14 3.59 -15.38
N VAL A 146 -0.37 4.10 -16.59
CA VAL A 146 -0.43 5.54 -16.85
C VAL A 146 -1.64 6.16 -16.15
N THR A 147 -2.83 5.55 -16.29
CA THR A 147 -4.06 6.13 -15.72
C THR A 147 -4.04 6.13 -14.20
N THR A 148 -3.55 5.07 -13.55
CA THR A 148 -3.46 5.02 -12.09
C THR A 148 -2.38 5.96 -11.55
N LEU A 149 -1.26 6.13 -12.25
CA LEU A 149 -0.21 7.08 -11.88
C LEU A 149 -0.71 8.53 -11.99
N LEU A 150 -1.39 8.89 -13.08
CA LEU A 150 -1.97 10.23 -13.25
C LEU A 150 -3.01 10.53 -12.18
N THR A 151 -3.80 9.54 -11.77
CA THR A 151 -4.77 9.71 -10.67
C THR A 151 -4.11 10.08 -9.36
N ASN A 152 -2.91 9.56 -9.04
CA ASN A 152 -2.18 9.98 -7.84
C ASN A 152 -1.98 11.51 -7.84
N PHE A 153 -1.52 12.07 -8.95
CA PHE A 153 -1.31 13.52 -9.05
C PHE A 153 -2.63 14.31 -8.93
N VAL A 154 -3.70 13.84 -9.58
CA VAL A 154 -5.02 14.47 -9.49
C VAL A 154 -5.52 14.50 -8.05
N ILE A 155 -5.42 13.39 -7.33
CA ILE A 155 -5.88 13.31 -5.94
C ILE A 155 -4.99 14.16 -5.02
N ILE A 156 -3.66 14.13 -5.17
CA ILE A 156 -2.75 14.94 -4.37
C ILE A 156 -3.01 16.44 -4.61
N LEU A 157 -3.22 16.88 -5.87
CA LEU A 157 -3.60 18.25 -6.18
C LEU A 157 -4.97 18.63 -5.59
N LEU A 158 -5.93 17.71 -5.59
CA LEU A 158 -7.23 17.92 -4.95
C LEU A 158 -7.07 18.11 -3.43
N VAL A 159 -6.23 17.30 -2.78
CA VAL A 159 -5.91 17.43 -1.35
C VAL A 159 -5.28 18.79 -1.07
N SER A 160 -4.29 19.21 -1.88
CA SER A 160 -3.65 20.52 -1.76
C SER A 160 -4.68 21.66 -1.88
N TYR A 161 -5.51 21.60 -2.91
CA TYR A 161 -6.58 22.60 -3.12
C TYR A 161 -7.53 22.69 -1.91
N LEU A 162 -7.94 21.55 -1.37
CA LEU A 162 -8.85 21.51 -0.22
C LEU A 162 -8.19 22.05 1.06
N LEU A 163 -6.95 21.66 1.34
CA LEU A 163 -6.23 22.06 2.55
C LEU A 163 -5.72 23.50 2.51
N GLU A 164 -5.45 24.06 1.33
CA GLU A 164 -5.10 25.47 1.17
C GLU A 164 -6.33 26.38 1.10
N GLY A 165 -7.52 25.81 0.81
CA GLY A 165 -8.78 26.49 0.63
C GLY A 165 -9.86 26.13 1.64
N PRO A 166 -10.94 25.41 1.20
CA PRO A 166 -12.17 25.27 1.99
C PRO A 166 -12.06 24.39 3.23
N TRP A 167 -11.06 23.52 3.31
CA TRP A 167 -10.86 22.58 4.43
C TRP A 167 -9.71 22.98 5.34
N LYS A 168 -9.11 24.14 5.10
CA LYS A 168 -8.03 24.66 5.93
C LYS A 168 -8.53 24.91 7.35
N ASP A 169 -7.80 24.35 8.33
CA ASP A 169 -8.07 24.63 9.73
C ASP A 169 -7.72 26.09 10.07
N PRO A 170 -8.68 26.90 10.54
CA PRO A 170 -8.43 28.28 10.93
C PRO A 170 -7.36 28.44 12.03
N TYR A 171 -7.17 27.41 12.85
CA TYR A 171 -6.23 27.42 13.98
C TYR A 171 -4.84 26.90 13.61
N SER A 172 -4.59 26.53 12.36
CA SER A 172 -3.33 25.94 11.88
C SER A 172 -2.15 26.91 11.76
N LEU A 173 -2.30 28.18 12.17
CA LEU A 173 -1.25 29.21 12.05
C LEU A 173 -0.66 29.34 10.62
N GLY A 174 -1.48 29.10 9.61
CA GLY A 174 -1.08 29.17 8.21
C GLY A 174 -0.60 27.87 7.59
N TRP A 175 -0.39 26.81 8.38
CA TRP A 175 0.00 25.51 7.84
C TRP A 175 -1.15 24.85 7.05
N PRO A 176 -0.89 24.18 5.90
CA PRO A 176 -1.93 23.52 5.11
C PRO A 176 -2.32 22.17 5.75
N GLN A 177 -3.23 22.24 6.73
CA GLN A 177 -3.80 21.06 7.41
C GLN A 177 -5.33 21.18 7.50
N GLY A 178 -5.99 20.03 7.52
CA GLY A 178 -7.42 19.94 7.77
C GLY A 178 -7.76 20.02 9.25
N ALA A 179 -9.04 20.24 9.55
CA ALA A 179 -9.54 20.23 10.92
C ALA A 179 -9.27 18.87 11.58
N ALA A 180 -9.09 18.91 12.92
CA ALA A 180 -8.86 17.71 13.71
C ALA A 180 -10.09 16.78 13.70
N ILE A 181 -9.83 15.50 13.69
CA ILE A 181 -10.84 14.44 13.82
C ILE A 181 -11.36 14.43 15.27
N ILE A 182 -12.68 14.25 15.42
CA ILE A 182 -13.32 14.16 16.76
C ILE A 182 -12.77 12.94 17.53
N ASP A 183 -12.69 13.03 18.85
CA ASP A 183 -12.14 11.98 19.72
C ASP A 183 -12.81 10.62 19.51
N ALA A 184 -14.10 10.61 19.18
CA ALA A 184 -14.85 9.39 18.88
C ALA A 184 -14.34 8.64 17.63
N GLY A 185 -13.68 9.34 16.71
CA GLY A 185 -13.10 8.78 15.48
C GLY A 185 -11.65 8.34 15.61
N VAL A 186 -10.97 8.66 16.69
CA VAL A 186 -9.54 8.33 16.89
C VAL A 186 -9.37 6.86 17.27
N LEU A 187 -8.42 6.19 16.60
CA LEU A 187 -8.12 4.78 16.91
C LEU A 187 -7.46 4.65 18.28
N PRO A 188 -7.93 3.73 19.14
CA PRO A 188 -7.32 3.52 20.46
C PRO A 188 -5.89 2.98 20.32
N GLN A 189 -5.02 3.40 21.24
CA GLN A 189 -3.65 2.92 21.33
C GLN A 189 -3.63 1.48 21.87
N LEU A 190 -2.90 0.58 21.20
CA LEU A 190 -2.68 -0.80 21.67
C LEU A 190 -1.72 -0.86 22.84
N VAL A 191 -0.78 0.07 22.91
CA VAL A 191 0.23 0.17 23.94
C VAL A 191 0.19 1.59 24.54
N PRO A 192 -0.05 1.76 25.85
CA PRO A 192 -0.10 3.08 26.47
C PRO A 192 1.19 3.88 26.21
N ARG A 193 1.03 5.16 25.92
CA ARG A 193 2.12 6.10 25.59
C ARG A 193 2.96 5.71 24.38
N SER A 194 2.37 5.00 23.41
CA SER A 194 3.02 4.66 22.12
C SER A 194 2.15 5.12 20.97
N ARG A 195 2.76 5.21 19.76
CA ARG A 195 2.05 5.54 18.53
C ARG A 195 1.39 4.30 17.89
N LEU A 196 1.60 3.10 18.46
CA LEU A 196 0.98 1.87 17.97
C LEU A 196 -0.50 1.84 18.33
N HIS A 197 -1.35 1.92 17.33
CA HIS A 197 -2.80 1.99 17.42
C HIS A 197 -3.48 0.71 16.87
N LEU A 198 -4.78 0.57 17.13
CA LEU A 198 -5.59 -0.57 16.72
C LEU A 198 -5.51 -0.87 15.19
N GLY A 199 -5.18 0.13 14.38
CA GLY A 199 -4.97 -0.03 12.94
C GLY A 199 -3.93 -1.10 12.58
N PHE A 200 -2.89 -1.30 13.40
CA PHE A 200 -1.91 -2.36 13.20
C PHE A 200 -2.55 -3.76 13.32
N ALA A 201 -3.38 -3.97 14.35
CA ALA A 201 -4.08 -5.24 14.51
C ALA A 201 -5.05 -5.48 13.33
N ILE A 202 -5.77 -4.43 12.89
CA ILE A 202 -6.66 -4.50 11.72
C ILE A 202 -5.85 -4.82 10.46
N ALA A 203 -4.66 -4.24 10.27
CA ALA A 203 -3.80 -4.53 9.12
C ALA A 203 -3.35 -5.99 9.09
N VAL A 204 -2.92 -6.54 10.24
CA VAL A 204 -2.52 -7.95 10.35
C VAL A 204 -3.70 -8.89 10.11
N VAL A 205 -4.86 -8.61 10.70
CA VAL A 205 -6.09 -9.38 10.46
C VAL A 205 -6.50 -9.32 8.99
N SER A 206 -6.45 -8.13 8.38
CA SER A 206 -6.71 -7.95 6.94
C SER A 206 -5.75 -8.76 6.08
N ALA A 207 -4.46 -8.84 6.45
CA ALA A 207 -3.47 -9.65 5.74
C ALA A 207 -3.83 -11.14 5.78
N ILE A 208 -4.26 -11.64 6.94
CA ILE A 208 -4.70 -13.03 7.10
C ILE A 208 -5.98 -13.29 6.28
N ILE A 209 -6.97 -12.39 6.35
CA ILE A 209 -8.22 -12.51 5.59
C ILE A 209 -7.93 -12.53 4.09
N ILE A 210 -7.15 -11.59 3.58
CA ILE A 210 -6.80 -11.51 2.16
C ILE A 210 -6.01 -12.75 1.72
N TRP A 211 -5.08 -13.24 2.54
CA TRP A 211 -4.38 -14.47 2.26
C TRP A 211 -5.34 -15.67 2.16
N LEU A 212 -6.29 -15.82 3.08
CA LEU A 212 -7.32 -16.87 3.04
C LEU A 212 -8.21 -16.73 1.80
N VAL A 213 -8.70 -15.52 1.52
CA VAL A 213 -9.53 -15.25 0.33
C VAL A 213 -8.79 -15.61 -0.94
N GLN A 214 -7.53 -15.19 -1.08
CA GLN A 214 -6.75 -15.46 -2.28
C GLN A 214 -6.32 -16.92 -2.43
N SER A 215 -6.10 -17.66 -1.32
CA SER A 215 -5.58 -19.03 -1.36
C SER A 215 -6.66 -20.10 -1.32
N ARG A 216 -7.82 -19.81 -0.71
CA ARG A 216 -8.83 -20.83 -0.38
C ARG A 216 -10.21 -20.58 -1.01
N THR A 217 -10.42 -19.46 -1.74
CA THR A 217 -11.74 -19.17 -2.31
C THR A 217 -11.75 -19.22 -3.84
N VAL A 218 -12.96 -19.39 -4.41
CA VAL A 218 -13.22 -19.31 -5.85
C VAL A 218 -12.82 -17.93 -6.41
N PHE A 219 -13.00 -16.86 -5.63
CA PHE A 219 -12.58 -15.51 -6.01
C PHE A 219 -11.07 -15.42 -6.24
N GLY A 220 -10.27 -15.94 -5.30
CA GLY A 220 -8.81 -15.97 -5.44
C GLY A 220 -8.33 -16.85 -6.61
N PHE A 221 -9.01 -17.99 -6.86
CA PHE A 221 -8.77 -18.82 -8.03
C PHE A 221 -9.11 -18.06 -9.33
N SER A 222 -10.27 -17.43 -9.40
CA SER A 222 -10.71 -16.65 -10.58
C SER A 222 -9.74 -15.51 -10.88
N GLY A 223 -9.29 -14.77 -9.87
CA GLY A 223 -8.29 -13.70 -10.02
C GLY A 223 -6.97 -14.23 -10.60
N LYS A 224 -6.48 -15.36 -10.10
CA LYS A 224 -5.27 -16.02 -10.64
C LYS A 224 -5.47 -16.49 -12.08
N ALA A 225 -6.60 -17.13 -12.40
CA ALA A 225 -6.91 -17.61 -13.74
C ALA A 225 -6.98 -16.45 -14.75
N VAL A 226 -7.66 -15.36 -14.41
CA VAL A 226 -7.73 -14.12 -15.21
C VAL A 226 -6.35 -13.53 -15.43
N GLY A 227 -5.49 -13.49 -14.40
CA GLY A 227 -4.13 -13.01 -14.51
C GLY A 227 -3.23 -13.90 -15.39
N LEU A 228 -3.49 -15.19 -15.45
CA LEU A 228 -2.73 -16.12 -16.28
C LEU A 228 -3.09 -15.99 -17.77
N ASN A 229 -4.36 -16.07 -18.08
CA ASN A 229 -4.87 -15.91 -19.44
C ASN A 229 -6.36 -15.56 -19.42
N GLN A 230 -6.70 -14.31 -19.79
CA GLN A 230 -8.07 -13.82 -19.80
C GLN A 230 -8.98 -14.56 -20.78
N SER A 231 -8.45 -14.95 -21.96
CA SER A 231 -9.22 -15.68 -22.96
C SER A 231 -9.56 -17.09 -22.47
N ALA A 232 -8.59 -17.81 -21.92
CA ALA A 232 -8.83 -19.14 -21.34
C ALA A 232 -9.79 -19.07 -20.14
N ALA A 233 -9.66 -18.08 -19.27
CA ALA A 233 -10.57 -17.87 -18.14
C ALA A 233 -12.01 -17.61 -18.61
N ARG A 234 -12.19 -16.84 -19.71
CA ARG A 234 -13.51 -16.59 -20.31
C ARG A 234 -14.13 -17.87 -20.88
N HIS A 235 -13.33 -18.69 -21.58
CA HIS A 235 -13.81 -20.00 -22.10
C HIS A 235 -14.16 -20.97 -20.97
N ALA A 236 -13.48 -20.88 -19.83
CA ALA A 236 -13.81 -21.67 -18.63
C ALA A 236 -15.03 -21.12 -17.84
N GLY A 237 -15.76 -20.13 -18.36
CA GLY A 237 -16.96 -19.57 -17.76
C GLY A 237 -16.69 -18.54 -16.64
N ILE A 238 -15.43 -18.11 -16.41
CA ILE A 238 -15.11 -17.10 -15.39
C ILE A 238 -15.53 -15.72 -15.90
N PRO A 239 -16.33 -14.94 -15.12
CA PRO A 239 -16.75 -13.60 -15.50
C PRO A 239 -15.60 -12.59 -15.35
N VAL A 240 -14.72 -12.53 -16.34
CA VAL A 240 -13.46 -11.76 -16.33
C VAL A 240 -13.66 -10.31 -15.91
N THR A 241 -14.62 -9.60 -16.52
CA THR A 241 -14.88 -8.18 -16.20
C THR A 241 -15.29 -7.98 -14.75
N LYS A 242 -16.24 -8.79 -14.23
CA LYS A 242 -16.64 -8.70 -12.82
C LYS A 242 -15.49 -9.01 -11.87
N THR A 243 -14.69 -10.02 -12.19
CA THR A 243 -13.50 -10.40 -11.39
C THR A 243 -12.50 -9.26 -11.31
N ILE A 244 -12.19 -8.60 -12.43
CA ILE A 244 -11.23 -7.48 -12.46
C ILE A 244 -11.79 -6.27 -11.68
N ILE A 245 -13.08 -5.94 -11.82
CA ILE A 245 -13.72 -4.86 -11.08
C ILE A 245 -13.66 -5.13 -9.56
N CYS A 246 -14.04 -6.34 -9.12
CA CYS A 246 -13.98 -6.68 -7.69
C CYS A 246 -12.54 -6.64 -7.15
N ILE A 247 -11.55 -7.10 -7.93
CA ILE A 247 -10.13 -7.02 -7.57
C ILE A 247 -9.68 -5.56 -7.45
N GLY A 248 -10.08 -4.71 -8.40
CA GLY A 248 -9.78 -3.28 -8.35
C GLY A 248 -10.39 -2.61 -7.12
N LEU A 249 -11.68 -2.81 -6.86
CA LEU A 249 -12.36 -2.25 -5.69
C LEU A 249 -11.72 -2.70 -4.38
N LEU A 250 -11.36 -3.98 -4.27
CA LEU A 250 -10.70 -4.52 -3.08
C LEU A 250 -9.28 -3.97 -2.93
N SER A 251 -8.52 -3.87 -4.02
CA SER A 251 -7.17 -3.28 -4.03
C SER A 251 -7.20 -1.81 -3.62
N GLY A 252 -8.05 -1.00 -4.26
CA GLY A 252 -8.20 0.41 -3.91
C GLY A 252 -8.71 0.61 -2.49
N GLY A 253 -9.63 -0.26 -2.04
CA GLY A 253 -10.13 -0.23 -0.66
C GLY A 253 -9.05 -0.48 0.38
N MET A 254 -8.12 -1.43 0.14
CA MET A 254 -6.98 -1.65 1.04
C MET A 254 -6.07 -0.42 1.10
N ALA A 255 -5.80 0.21 -0.04
CA ALA A 255 -5.01 1.45 -0.05
C ALA A 255 -5.74 2.61 0.67
N GLY A 256 -7.06 2.72 0.54
CA GLY A 256 -7.88 3.68 1.30
C GLY A 256 -7.80 3.47 2.81
N LEU A 257 -7.78 2.21 3.28
CA LEU A 257 -7.60 1.86 4.69
C LEU A 257 -6.22 2.29 5.22
N ALA A 258 -5.16 2.27 4.38
CA ALA A 258 -3.87 2.83 4.78
C ALA A 258 -3.98 4.31 5.12
N GLY A 259 -4.67 5.10 4.29
CA GLY A 259 -4.92 6.51 4.55
C GLY A 259 -5.78 6.76 5.78
N ALA A 260 -6.81 5.94 6.00
CA ALA A 260 -7.62 6.01 7.21
C ALA A 260 -6.76 5.81 8.46
N THR A 261 -5.97 4.74 8.51
CA THR A 261 -5.16 4.41 9.69
C THR A 261 -4.09 5.45 9.98
N GLU A 262 -3.53 6.12 8.96
CA GLU A 262 -2.61 7.25 9.17
C GLU A 262 -3.34 8.47 9.73
N THR A 263 -4.52 8.79 9.21
CA THR A 263 -5.28 9.97 9.61
C THR A 263 -5.86 9.81 11.01
N ILE A 264 -6.62 8.72 11.30
CA ILE A 264 -7.32 8.54 12.59
C ILE A 264 -6.48 7.80 13.65
N GLY A 265 -5.37 7.18 13.24
CA GLY A 265 -4.51 6.43 14.17
C GLY A 265 -3.27 7.21 14.59
N LEU A 266 -2.69 8.00 13.71
CA LEU A 266 -1.39 8.60 13.93
C LEU A 266 -1.43 10.13 14.02
N LYS A 267 -1.94 10.82 12.99
CA LYS A 267 -1.87 12.28 12.89
C LYS A 267 -3.06 13.00 13.52
N GLY A 268 -4.25 12.44 13.48
CA GLY A 268 -5.48 13.06 13.96
C GLY A 268 -6.07 14.13 13.03
N TYR A 269 -5.42 14.43 11.90
CA TYR A 269 -5.84 15.40 10.90
C TYR A 269 -5.19 15.09 9.55
N LEU A 270 -5.74 15.65 8.47
CA LEU A 270 -5.20 15.48 7.12
C LEU A 270 -4.12 16.51 6.82
N THR A 271 -2.99 16.08 6.25
CA THR A 271 -1.88 16.91 5.77
C THR A 271 -1.39 16.44 4.41
N LEU A 272 -0.67 17.30 3.68
CA LEU A 272 -0.03 16.94 2.39
C LEU A 272 1.09 15.90 2.57
N ASP A 273 1.75 15.90 3.71
CA ASP A 273 2.82 14.97 4.10
C ASP A 273 2.31 13.77 4.90
N LEU A 274 1.04 13.35 4.68
CA LEU A 274 0.44 12.19 5.33
C LEU A 274 1.22 10.92 5.03
N SER A 275 1.66 10.76 3.77
CA SER A 275 2.38 9.60 3.28
C SER A 275 3.74 10.01 2.71
N PRO A 276 4.85 9.44 3.18
CA PRO A 276 6.17 9.56 2.53
C PRO A 276 6.32 8.65 1.30
N GLY A 277 5.22 8.28 0.64
CA GLY A 277 5.20 7.35 -0.50
C GLY A 277 4.92 5.90 -0.10
N PHE A 278 4.07 5.67 0.88
CA PHE A 278 3.68 4.31 1.31
C PHE A 278 3.06 3.50 0.18
N GLY A 279 2.27 4.12 -0.70
CA GLY A 279 1.68 3.47 -1.87
C GLY A 279 2.74 2.93 -2.83
N TYR A 280 3.74 3.73 -3.14
CA TYR A 280 4.86 3.31 -4.01
C TYR A 280 5.74 2.26 -3.36
N THR A 281 5.97 2.35 -2.04
CA THR A 281 6.77 1.38 -1.30
C THR A 281 6.07 0.02 -1.23
N GLY A 282 4.74 0.01 -1.04
CA GLY A 282 3.93 -1.22 -1.08
C GLY A 282 4.01 -1.94 -2.43
N ILE A 283 3.97 -1.20 -3.54
CA ILE A 283 4.13 -1.76 -4.90
C ILE A 283 5.51 -2.41 -5.07
N ARG A 284 6.58 -1.71 -4.64
CA ARG A 284 7.95 -2.20 -4.77
C ARG A 284 8.19 -3.52 -4.03
N SER A 285 7.46 -3.77 -2.94
CA SER A 285 7.56 -5.02 -2.17
C SER A 285 7.01 -6.23 -2.95
N GLU A 286 5.95 -6.05 -3.76
CA GLU A 286 5.30 -7.12 -4.54
C GLU A 286 5.91 -7.32 -5.94
N GLU A 287 6.49 -6.30 -6.55
CA GLU A 287 7.13 -6.41 -7.88
C GLU A 287 8.23 -7.47 -7.89
N ARG A 288 8.98 -7.62 -6.79
CA ARG A 288 9.97 -8.69 -6.62
C ARG A 288 9.38 -10.10 -6.70
N ARG A 289 8.13 -10.27 -6.34
CA ARG A 289 7.43 -11.57 -6.34
C ARG A 289 6.97 -11.94 -7.73
N VAL A 290 6.39 -10.99 -8.47
CA VAL A 290 5.93 -11.18 -9.85
C VAL A 290 7.09 -11.41 -10.80
N GLY A 291 8.22 -10.74 -10.61
CA GLY A 291 9.42 -10.93 -11.43
C GLY A 291 10.03 -12.34 -11.34
N LYS A 292 9.83 -13.06 -10.24
CA LYS A 292 10.25 -14.47 -10.11
C LYS A 292 9.36 -15.43 -10.90
N GLU A 293 8.07 -15.16 -10.99
CA GLU A 293 7.12 -15.98 -11.76
C GLU A 293 7.27 -15.78 -13.29
N CYS A 294 7.63 -14.58 -13.74
CA CYS A 294 7.92 -14.31 -15.14
C CYS A 294 9.20 -15.00 -15.63
N ARG A 295 10.23 -15.12 -14.77
CA ARG A 295 11.51 -15.73 -15.13
C ARG A 295 11.43 -17.25 -15.34
N SER A 296 10.47 -17.93 -14.73
CA SER A 296 10.23 -19.36 -14.92
C SER A 296 9.48 -19.70 -16.22
N ARG A 297 8.96 -18.70 -16.94
CA ARG A 297 8.16 -18.87 -18.16
C ARG A 297 8.87 -18.54 -19.48
N TRP A 298 10.08 -18.01 -19.45
CA TRP A 298 10.89 -17.91 -20.66
C TRP A 298 11.56 -19.26 -20.92
N SER A 299 10.74 -20.24 -21.33
CA SER A 299 11.20 -21.42 -22.03
C SER A 299 11.41 -21.05 -23.51
N PRO A 300 12.52 -21.46 -24.13
CA PRO A 300 12.85 -21.06 -25.51
C PRO A 300 12.04 -21.77 -26.59
N TYR A 301 10.89 -22.36 -26.28
CA TYR A 301 10.00 -22.99 -27.25
C TYR A 301 8.68 -22.21 -27.33
N HIS A 302 8.72 -21.14 -28.12
CA HIS A 302 7.65 -20.62 -28.98
C HIS A 302 8.30 -19.76 -30.05
#